data_99e7c74de2cc372d8d1ba6d44e5ac1e5
#
_entry.id   99e7c74de2cc372d8d1ba6d44e5ac1e5
#
_cell.length_a   1.000
_cell.length_b   1.000
_cell.length_c   1.000
_cell.angle_alpha   90.00
_cell.angle_beta   90.00
_cell.angle_gamma   90.00
#
_symmetry.space_group_name_H-M   'P 1'
#
loop_
_entity.id
_entity.type
_entity.pdbx_description
1 polymer ?
#
loop_
_entity_poly.entity_id
_entity_poly.type
_entity_poly.pdbx_seq_one_letter_code
_entity_poly.pdbx_strand_id
1 'polypeptide(L)'
;VATRLQTRRTPFNKNTRTALESRPHMNQSTKMIIIGSRGSALALAQAGWVQNQILRHFPDAEVTIHVIKTSADKNPTVSIRSSSSVGVFVKELEQALTEKEIDIAVHSMKDLPTSIPDGLRIAAVPEREDARDAFIANKIASLSELPSGSLVGTGSIRRQSQLLALRPDLRVLDIRGNVDTRLKKLQDGAYDAIVLACAGLNRLGLHTRISSPIEFAQMLPAPGQGALAIETRVDDSRATDMASVLNHAPTAAAVSAERLFLQFMGGGCNVPVAVYAQLNRDLIEMDGLVASPDGRRIIRDSVRQKPDRINEAVESLARRILENGGRAILDAL
;
A
#
# COMPACT_ATOMS: atom_id res chain seq x y z
N VAL A 1 -4.34 3.22 -80.72
CA VAL A 1 -5.20 4.17 -80.06
C VAL A 1 -4.84 4.14 -78.55
N ALA A 2 -4.02 5.08 -78.13
CA ALA A 2 -3.54 5.17 -76.76
C ALA A 2 -4.38 6.23 -76.02
N THR A 3 -5.02 5.85 -74.92
CA THR A 3 -5.74 6.79 -74.04
C THR A 3 -4.90 7.03 -72.79
N ARG A 4 -4.44 8.29 -72.61
CA ARG A 4 -3.74 8.77 -71.43
C ARG A 4 -4.72 8.93 -70.24
N LEU A 5 -4.40 8.32 -69.11
CA LEU A 5 -5.02 8.61 -67.83
C LEU A 5 -4.20 9.68 -67.09
N GLN A 6 -4.81 10.86 -66.89
CA GLN A 6 -4.28 11.94 -66.09
C GLN A 6 -4.52 11.69 -64.60
N THR A 7 -3.44 11.53 -63.84
CA THR A 7 -3.48 11.50 -62.35
C THR A 7 -3.55 12.91 -61.81
N ARG A 8 -4.68 13.27 -61.18
CA ARG A 8 -4.82 14.48 -60.38
C ARG A 8 -4.09 14.32 -59.05
N ARG A 9 -3.04 15.12 -58.84
CA ARG A 9 -2.41 15.32 -57.53
C ARG A 9 -3.26 16.27 -56.71
N THR A 10 -3.79 15.82 -55.55
CA THR A 10 -4.34 16.68 -54.50
C THR A 10 -3.22 17.22 -53.64
N PRO A 11 -3.23 18.50 -53.21
CA PRO A 11 -2.17 19.06 -52.38
C PRO A 11 -2.29 18.60 -50.95
N PHE A 12 -1.16 18.18 -50.38
CA PHE A 12 -0.95 17.88 -48.95
C PHE A 12 -1.16 19.15 -48.10
N ASN A 13 -2.20 19.18 -47.31
CA ASN A 13 -2.46 20.23 -46.35
C ASN A 13 -1.56 20.03 -45.10
N LYS A 14 -0.47 20.81 -44.99
CA LYS A 14 0.37 20.91 -43.81
C LYS A 14 -0.31 21.84 -42.80
N ASN A 15 -1.14 21.28 -41.90
CA ASN A 15 -1.55 21.97 -40.68
C ASN A 15 -1.92 20.92 -39.61
N THR A 16 -0.92 20.15 -39.16
CA THR A 16 -0.97 19.51 -37.84
C THR A 16 -0.31 20.49 -36.86
N ARG A 17 -1.08 21.48 -36.40
CA ARG A 17 -0.76 22.15 -35.14
C ARG A 17 -0.96 21.15 -34.03
N THR A 18 0.15 20.76 -33.41
CA THR A 18 0.20 20.09 -32.12
C THR A 18 -0.70 20.86 -31.14
N ALA A 19 -1.76 20.23 -30.69
CA ALA A 19 -2.55 20.68 -29.56
C ALA A 19 -1.62 20.62 -28.34
N LEU A 20 -1.03 21.74 -27.95
CA LEU A 20 -0.55 21.95 -26.61
C LEU A 20 -1.81 21.89 -25.72
N GLU A 21 -1.94 20.81 -24.96
CA GLU A 21 -2.94 20.69 -23.92
C GLU A 21 -2.83 21.93 -23.02
N SER A 22 -3.89 22.72 -23.01
CA SER A 22 -4.01 23.92 -22.17
C SER A 22 -4.03 23.47 -20.71
N ARG A 23 -2.90 23.66 -20.01
CA ARG A 23 -2.83 23.52 -18.55
C ARG A 23 -3.87 24.47 -17.93
N PRO A 24 -4.73 24.02 -17.01
CA PRO A 24 -5.67 24.90 -16.35
C PRO A 24 -4.90 25.99 -15.59
N HIS A 25 -5.15 27.26 -15.92
CA HIS A 25 -4.64 28.40 -15.18
C HIS A 25 -5.33 28.47 -13.82
N MET A 26 -4.67 27.96 -12.77
CA MET A 26 -5.15 28.09 -11.40
C MET A 26 -4.91 29.52 -10.89
N ASN A 27 -5.92 30.10 -10.23
CA ASN A 27 -5.89 31.45 -9.66
C ASN A 27 -4.86 31.55 -8.50
N GLN A 28 -4.25 32.71 -8.25
CA GLN A 28 -3.14 32.86 -7.28
C GLN A 28 -3.48 32.48 -5.84
N SER A 29 -4.76 32.58 -5.42
CA SER A 29 -5.22 32.16 -4.09
C SER A 29 -5.32 30.62 -3.91
N THR A 30 -5.08 29.85 -4.98
CA THR A 30 -5.22 28.37 -5.01
C THR A 30 -3.89 27.62 -4.90
N LYS A 31 -2.78 28.28 -4.60
CA LYS A 31 -1.44 27.69 -4.73
C LYS A 31 -0.91 27.03 -3.45
N MET A 32 -1.46 27.33 -2.27
CA MET A 32 -0.97 26.76 -1.01
C MET A 32 -1.68 25.45 -0.68
N ILE A 33 -0.90 24.40 -0.38
CA ILE A 33 -1.37 23.08 0.07
C ILE A 33 -0.62 22.68 1.34
N ILE A 34 -1.35 22.21 2.33
CA ILE A 34 -0.81 21.68 3.57
C ILE A 34 -0.97 20.16 3.58
N ILE A 35 0.15 19.45 3.55
CA ILE A 35 0.18 17.99 3.66
C ILE A 35 0.32 17.60 5.12
N GLY A 36 -0.65 16.87 5.65
CA GLY A 36 -0.57 16.26 6.97
C GLY A 36 0.24 14.96 6.95
N SER A 37 1.12 14.80 7.92
CA SER A 37 1.93 13.60 8.11
C SER A 37 2.11 13.27 9.57
N ARG A 38 2.31 11.99 9.89
CA ARG A 38 2.83 11.56 11.19
C ARG A 38 4.30 11.94 11.32
N GLY A 39 4.80 11.99 12.57
CA GLY A 39 6.19 12.35 12.87
C GLY A 39 7.22 11.22 12.65
N SER A 40 6.84 10.00 12.25
CA SER A 40 7.80 8.93 12.01
C SER A 40 8.63 9.19 10.75
N ALA A 41 9.91 8.75 10.74
CA ALA A 41 10.80 8.93 9.59
C ALA A 41 10.19 8.41 8.28
N LEU A 42 9.50 7.26 8.32
CA LEU A 42 8.82 6.71 7.14
C LEU A 42 7.65 7.59 6.68
N ALA A 43 6.82 8.09 7.60
CA ALA A 43 5.70 8.95 7.24
C ALA A 43 6.20 10.27 6.63
N LEU A 44 7.23 10.87 7.20
CA LEU A 44 7.86 12.08 6.65
C LEU A 44 8.49 11.85 5.28
N ALA A 45 9.15 10.72 5.07
CA ALA A 45 9.68 10.35 3.76
C ALA A 45 8.56 10.19 2.71
N GLN A 46 7.42 9.60 3.08
CA GLN A 46 6.24 9.46 2.23
C GLN A 46 5.62 10.82 1.89
N ALA A 47 5.39 11.67 2.90
CA ALA A 47 4.86 13.02 2.69
C ALA A 47 5.80 13.90 1.85
N GLY A 48 7.11 13.84 2.09
CA GLY A 48 8.13 14.54 1.31
C GLY A 48 8.17 14.07 -0.14
N TRP A 49 8.00 12.79 -0.38
CA TRP A 49 7.88 12.27 -1.74
C TRP A 49 6.64 12.83 -2.45
N VAL A 50 5.46 12.83 -1.79
CA VAL A 50 4.22 13.42 -2.35
C VAL A 50 4.38 14.91 -2.60
N GLN A 51 4.95 15.67 -1.66
CA GLN A 51 5.27 17.08 -1.81
C GLN A 51 6.11 17.34 -3.07
N ASN A 52 7.20 16.60 -3.23
CA ASN A 52 8.09 16.71 -4.39
C ASN A 52 7.38 16.37 -5.71
N GLN A 53 6.50 15.37 -5.72
CA GLN A 53 5.72 15.05 -6.92
C GLN A 53 4.73 16.15 -7.27
N ILE A 54 4.00 16.70 -6.30
CA ILE A 54 3.07 17.82 -6.52
C ILE A 54 3.85 19.02 -7.09
N LEU A 55 4.98 19.40 -6.51
CA LEU A 55 5.82 20.51 -6.96
C LEU A 55 6.38 20.30 -8.38
N ARG A 56 6.61 19.07 -8.82
CA ARG A 56 7.00 18.77 -10.21
C ARG A 56 5.87 19.08 -11.21
N HIS A 57 4.63 18.84 -10.84
CA HIS A 57 3.46 19.10 -11.69
C HIS A 57 2.98 20.55 -11.58
N PHE A 58 3.14 21.15 -10.39
CA PHE A 58 2.73 22.51 -10.06
C PHE A 58 3.91 23.32 -9.47
N PRO A 59 4.89 23.75 -10.30
CA PRO A 59 6.12 24.40 -9.81
C PRO A 59 5.89 25.68 -9.02
N ASP A 60 4.77 26.38 -9.31
CA ASP A 60 4.40 27.62 -8.63
C ASP A 60 3.56 27.40 -7.36
N ALA A 61 3.28 26.15 -6.97
CA ALA A 61 2.51 25.88 -5.76
C ALA A 61 3.40 26.01 -4.53
N GLU A 62 2.81 26.48 -3.44
CA GLU A 62 3.41 26.40 -2.12
C GLU A 62 2.88 25.15 -1.43
N VAL A 63 3.75 24.18 -1.14
CA VAL A 63 3.37 22.93 -0.50
C VAL A 63 4.19 22.75 0.78
N THR A 64 3.51 22.69 1.91
CA THR A 64 4.14 22.53 3.23
C THR A 64 3.72 21.21 3.89
N ILE A 65 4.56 20.68 4.78
CA ILE A 65 4.25 19.47 5.56
C ILE A 65 3.98 19.87 7.01
N HIS A 66 2.79 19.52 7.48
CA HIS A 66 2.39 19.71 8.88
C HIS A 66 2.42 18.37 9.61
N VAL A 67 3.20 18.29 10.69
CA VAL A 67 3.34 17.07 11.50
C VAL A 67 2.22 17.00 12.53
N ILE A 68 1.32 16.04 12.36
CA ILE A 68 0.23 15.76 13.30
C ILE A 68 0.74 14.72 14.32
N LYS A 69 0.69 15.07 15.61
CA LYS A 69 1.05 14.15 16.69
C LYS A 69 -0.10 13.19 16.95
N THR A 70 0.13 11.91 16.72
CA THR A 70 -0.89 10.89 17.00
C THR A 70 -0.78 10.35 18.43
N SER A 71 -1.89 9.83 18.95
CA SER A 71 -1.94 9.17 20.27
C SER A 71 -0.99 7.96 20.35
N ALA A 72 -0.79 7.27 19.24
CA ALA A 72 0.16 6.16 19.12
C ALA A 72 1.63 6.60 19.19
N ASP A 73 1.95 7.80 18.74
CA ASP A 73 3.30 8.35 18.84
C ASP A 73 3.65 8.73 20.30
N LYS A 74 2.61 8.98 21.15
CA LYS A 74 2.77 9.28 22.58
C LYS A 74 2.97 8.04 23.45
N ASN A 75 2.45 6.88 23.06
CA ASN A 75 2.50 5.62 23.83
C ASN A 75 2.96 4.43 22.97
N PRO A 76 4.24 4.28 22.66
CA PRO A 76 4.77 3.23 21.78
C PRO A 76 4.66 1.80 22.38
N THR A 77 4.25 1.68 23.67
CA THR A 77 4.15 0.39 24.37
C THR A 77 2.75 -0.23 24.38
N VAL A 78 1.71 0.51 23.96
CA VAL A 78 0.33 -0.03 23.93
C VAL A 78 0.23 -1.14 22.88
N SER A 79 -0.25 -2.30 23.33
CA SER A 79 -0.45 -3.47 22.48
C SER A 79 -1.51 -3.20 21.41
N ILE A 80 -1.10 -3.21 20.12
CA ILE A 80 -1.99 -3.09 18.96
C ILE A 80 -2.89 -4.35 18.81
N ARG A 81 -2.69 -5.38 19.62
CA ARG A 81 -3.51 -6.62 19.62
C ARG A 81 -4.88 -6.48 20.28
N SER A 82 -5.16 -5.38 20.99
CA SER A 82 -6.51 -5.13 21.48
C SER A 82 -7.40 -4.62 20.33
N SER A 83 -8.60 -5.14 20.23
CA SER A 83 -9.60 -4.94 19.18
C SER A 83 -10.02 -3.49 18.85
N SER A 84 -9.44 -2.51 19.54
CA SER A 84 -9.69 -1.06 19.37
C SER A 84 -8.61 -0.31 18.59
N SER A 85 -7.60 -0.98 18.04
CA SER A 85 -6.42 -0.32 17.45
C SER A 85 -6.49 -0.10 15.93
N VAL A 86 -7.58 -0.50 15.27
CA VAL A 86 -7.81 -0.20 13.84
C VAL A 86 -8.00 1.31 13.69
N GLY A 87 -7.13 1.94 12.89
CA GLY A 87 -7.23 3.39 12.64
C GLY A 87 -6.62 4.33 13.69
N VAL A 88 -5.97 3.82 14.75
CA VAL A 88 -5.29 4.67 15.76
C VAL A 88 -4.24 5.61 15.15
N PHE A 89 -3.73 5.29 13.98
CA PHE A 89 -2.74 6.09 13.25
C PHE A 89 -3.33 7.03 12.21
N VAL A 90 -4.63 6.95 11.96
CA VAL A 90 -5.32 7.59 10.84
C VAL A 90 -6.28 8.67 11.34
N LYS A 91 -6.94 8.43 12.49
CA LYS A 91 -8.02 9.29 13.03
C LYS A 91 -7.61 10.75 13.19
N GLU A 92 -6.42 11.02 13.70
CA GLU A 92 -5.98 12.39 13.93
C GLU A 92 -5.69 13.12 12.60
N LEU A 93 -5.25 12.41 11.55
CA LEU A 93 -5.09 12.99 10.23
C LEU A 93 -6.43 13.23 9.54
N GLU A 94 -7.39 12.30 9.65
CA GLU A 94 -8.76 12.44 9.15
C GLU A 94 -9.49 13.59 9.86
N GLN A 95 -9.27 13.74 11.18
CA GLN A 95 -9.80 14.86 11.96
C GLN A 95 -9.20 16.19 11.46
N ALA A 96 -7.89 16.28 11.30
CA ALA A 96 -7.22 17.49 10.80
C ALA A 96 -7.67 17.86 9.37
N LEU A 97 -7.98 16.86 8.50
CA LEU A 97 -8.62 17.09 7.20
C LEU A 97 -10.02 17.72 7.37
N THR A 98 -10.85 17.14 8.25
CA THR A 98 -12.22 17.57 8.49
C THR A 98 -12.26 18.99 9.10
N GLU A 99 -11.33 19.29 10.01
CA GLU A 99 -11.18 20.60 10.66
C GLU A 99 -10.46 21.63 9.78
N LYS A 100 -10.04 21.23 8.56
CA LYS A 100 -9.34 22.08 7.56
C LYS A 100 -7.97 22.59 8.04
N GLU A 101 -7.35 21.90 8.98
CA GLU A 101 -5.96 22.19 9.41
C GLU A 101 -4.96 21.74 8.35
N ILE A 102 -5.30 20.69 7.58
CA ILE A 102 -4.54 20.18 6.45
C ILE A 102 -5.46 20.00 5.23
N ASP A 103 -4.87 19.96 4.03
CA ASP A 103 -5.60 19.78 2.76
C ASP A 103 -5.47 18.36 2.22
N ILE A 104 -4.34 17.72 2.48
CA ILE A 104 -3.98 16.37 2.03
C ILE A 104 -3.44 15.58 3.21
N ALA A 105 -3.88 14.33 3.38
CA ALA A 105 -3.25 13.38 4.27
C ALA A 105 -2.56 12.27 3.46
N VAL A 106 -1.35 11.87 3.87
CA VAL A 106 -0.57 10.81 3.22
C VAL A 106 -0.49 9.60 4.13
N HIS A 107 -1.00 8.47 3.65
CA HIS A 107 -1.04 7.22 4.40
C HIS A 107 -0.32 6.09 3.68
N SER A 108 0.27 5.16 4.44
CA SER A 108 0.51 3.83 3.90
C SER A 108 -0.84 3.13 3.74
N MET A 109 -1.19 2.70 2.53
CA MET A 109 -2.52 2.16 2.21
C MET A 109 -2.93 0.99 3.10
N LYS A 110 -1.99 0.13 3.50
CA LYS A 110 -2.25 -1.03 4.37
C LYS A 110 -2.67 -0.67 5.79
N ASP A 111 -2.41 0.57 6.22
CA ASP A 111 -2.72 1.06 7.57
C ASP A 111 -4.06 1.83 7.59
N LEU A 112 -4.62 2.12 6.40
CA LEU A 112 -5.88 2.83 6.21
C LEU A 112 -7.07 1.84 6.31
N PRO A 113 -8.09 2.12 7.14
CA PRO A 113 -9.30 1.30 7.21
C PRO A 113 -9.96 1.12 5.84
N THR A 114 -10.71 0.02 5.68
CA THR A 114 -11.44 -0.24 4.42
C THR A 114 -12.59 0.73 4.18
N SER A 115 -13.19 1.26 5.24
CA SER A 115 -14.18 2.35 5.20
C SER A 115 -13.49 3.69 5.42
N ILE A 116 -13.80 4.64 4.57
CA ILE A 116 -13.35 6.04 4.68
C ILE A 116 -14.50 6.84 5.33
N PRO A 117 -14.24 7.76 6.27
CA PRO A 117 -15.26 8.61 6.85
C PRO A 117 -15.99 9.44 5.81
N ASP A 118 -17.28 9.71 6.08
CA ASP A 118 -18.07 10.62 5.25
C ASP A 118 -17.39 11.99 5.13
N GLY A 119 -17.42 12.57 3.94
CA GLY A 119 -16.76 13.84 3.65
C GLY A 119 -15.28 13.73 3.27
N LEU A 120 -14.65 12.55 3.41
CA LEU A 120 -13.29 12.27 2.96
C LEU A 120 -13.27 11.29 1.79
N ARG A 121 -12.17 11.28 1.04
CA ARG A 121 -11.94 10.36 -0.09
C ARG A 121 -10.46 10.09 -0.32
N ILE A 122 -10.15 8.93 -0.86
CA ILE A 122 -8.84 8.70 -1.48
C ILE A 122 -8.85 9.36 -2.85
N ALA A 123 -8.15 10.48 -2.98
CA ALA A 123 -8.07 11.26 -4.21
C ALA A 123 -7.08 10.66 -5.22
N ALA A 124 -6.02 10.01 -4.71
CA ALA A 124 -5.02 9.36 -5.56
C ALA A 124 -4.36 8.18 -4.87
N VAL A 125 -3.97 7.22 -5.70
CA VAL A 125 -3.10 6.09 -5.33
C VAL A 125 -1.93 6.11 -6.30
N PRO A 126 -0.75 6.59 -5.87
CA PRO A 126 0.45 6.61 -6.70
C PRO A 126 0.92 5.22 -7.10
N GLU A 127 1.86 5.18 -8.04
CA GLU A 127 2.51 3.93 -8.42
C GLU A 127 3.05 3.18 -7.20
N ARG A 128 2.78 1.87 -7.17
CA ARG A 128 3.08 1.01 -6.04
C ARG A 128 4.57 0.71 -5.96
N GLU A 129 5.15 0.89 -4.79
CA GLU A 129 6.48 0.40 -4.45
C GLU A 129 6.44 -1.13 -4.23
N ASP A 130 7.60 -1.80 -4.19
CA ASP A 130 7.70 -3.25 -3.99
C ASP A 130 6.81 -3.73 -2.82
N ALA A 131 5.78 -4.49 -3.16
CA ALA A 131 4.79 -4.98 -2.20
C ALA A 131 5.29 -6.18 -1.39
N ARG A 132 6.43 -6.78 -1.73
CA ARG A 132 6.97 -7.94 -1.04
C ARG A 132 7.37 -7.62 0.39
N ASP A 133 7.46 -8.67 1.20
CA ASP A 133 8.12 -8.61 2.49
C ASP A 133 9.64 -8.82 2.34
N ALA A 134 10.42 -8.13 3.14
CA ALA A 134 11.87 -8.20 3.18
C ALA A 134 12.31 -9.13 4.31
N PHE A 135 13.08 -10.14 3.99
CA PHE A 135 13.87 -10.89 4.93
C PHE A 135 15.17 -10.12 5.23
N ILE A 136 15.46 -9.94 6.50
CA ILE A 136 16.62 -9.18 6.96
C ILE A 136 17.33 -9.97 8.06
N ALA A 137 18.61 -10.28 7.85
CA ALA A 137 19.47 -10.93 8.81
C ALA A 137 20.90 -10.37 8.75
N ASN A 138 21.68 -10.52 9.81
CA ASN A 138 23.05 -9.96 9.84
C ASN A 138 24.04 -10.74 8.97
N LYS A 139 23.87 -12.06 8.85
CA LYS A 139 24.88 -12.95 8.22
C LYS A 139 24.27 -14.02 7.30
N ILE A 140 22.95 -14.03 7.13
CA ILE A 140 22.21 -15.06 6.41
C ILE A 140 21.53 -14.39 5.22
N ALA A 141 21.68 -14.95 4.03
CA ALA A 141 21.21 -14.35 2.80
C ALA A 141 19.72 -14.61 2.55
N SER A 142 19.17 -15.72 3.01
CA SER A 142 17.79 -16.10 2.71
C SER A 142 17.07 -16.80 3.86
N LEU A 143 15.74 -16.80 3.84
CA LEU A 143 14.90 -17.49 4.82
C LEU A 143 15.17 -19.00 4.87
N SER A 144 15.52 -19.61 3.73
CA SER A 144 15.82 -21.05 3.64
C SER A 144 17.11 -21.45 4.35
N GLU A 145 18.06 -20.52 4.48
CA GLU A 145 19.36 -20.75 5.13
C GLU A 145 19.32 -20.57 6.65
N LEU A 146 18.21 -20.08 7.21
CA LEU A 146 18.08 -19.96 8.67
C LEU A 146 18.24 -21.33 9.34
N PRO A 147 19.09 -21.49 10.39
CA PRO A 147 19.15 -22.69 11.19
C PRO A 147 17.80 -23.01 11.83
N SER A 148 17.55 -24.29 12.08
CA SER A 148 16.35 -24.72 12.84
C SER A 148 16.37 -24.10 14.24
N GLY A 149 15.19 -23.68 14.70
CA GLY A 149 15.03 -22.99 16.00
C GLY A 149 15.40 -21.51 15.99
N SER A 150 15.85 -20.93 14.86
CA SER A 150 16.18 -19.51 14.77
C SER A 150 15.02 -18.60 15.13
N LEU A 151 15.34 -17.48 15.77
CA LEU A 151 14.40 -16.51 16.28
C LEU A 151 14.13 -15.42 15.25
N VAL A 152 12.89 -15.36 14.72
CA VAL A 152 12.45 -14.38 13.73
C VAL A 152 11.50 -13.36 14.33
N GLY A 153 11.85 -12.07 14.21
CA GLY A 153 11.04 -10.95 14.72
C GLY A 153 9.99 -10.47 13.73
N THR A 154 8.70 -10.55 14.09
CA THR A 154 7.60 -9.87 13.39
C THR A 154 6.44 -9.57 14.33
N GLY A 155 5.84 -8.38 14.22
CA GLY A 155 4.61 -8.03 14.94
C GLY A 155 3.33 -8.32 14.15
N SER A 156 3.45 -8.91 12.96
CA SER A 156 2.32 -9.19 12.07
C SER A 156 1.92 -10.66 12.12
N ILE A 157 0.67 -10.91 12.54
CA ILE A 157 0.09 -12.27 12.56
C ILE A 157 0.04 -12.87 11.14
N ARG A 158 -0.19 -12.06 10.11
CA ARG A 158 -0.12 -12.46 8.69
C ARG A 158 1.26 -13.02 8.32
N ARG A 159 2.33 -12.34 8.75
CA ARG A 159 3.71 -12.82 8.51
C ARG A 159 4.02 -14.04 9.34
N GLN A 160 3.67 -14.00 10.62
CA GLN A 160 3.89 -15.13 11.53
C GLN A 160 3.28 -16.43 10.98
N SER A 161 2.01 -16.40 10.58
CA SER A 161 1.32 -17.58 10.06
C SER A 161 1.96 -18.15 8.80
N GLN A 162 2.35 -17.28 7.86
CA GLN A 162 3.00 -17.71 6.61
C GLN A 162 4.45 -18.17 6.84
N LEU A 163 5.19 -17.53 7.76
CA LEU A 163 6.54 -18.00 8.15
C LEU A 163 6.49 -19.39 8.76
N LEU A 164 5.57 -19.63 9.71
CA LEU A 164 5.44 -20.94 10.38
C LEU A 164 4.93 -22.03 9.44
N ALA A 165 4.16 -21.68 8.41
CA ALA A 165 3.78 -22.63 7.38
C ALA A 165 4.95 -23.03 6.47
N LEU A 166 5.84 -22.09 6.14
CA LEU A 166 7.04 -22.35 5.33
C LEU A 166 8.14 -23.05 6.14
N ARG A 167 8.31 -22.67 7.41
CA ARG A 167 9.37 -23.09 8.31
C ARG A 167 8.80 -23.30 9.72
N PRO A 168 8.11 -24.43 9.97
CA PRO A 168 7.51 -24.74 11.27
C PRO A 168 8.54 -24.94 12.39
N ASP A 169 9.79 -25.09 12.03
CA ASP A 169 10.93 -25.22 12.92
C ASP A 169 11.43 -23.88 13.49
N LEU A 170 10.94 -22.72 12.99
CA LEU A 170 11.35 -21.41 13.46
C LEU A 170 10.59 -20.97 14.72
N ARG A 171 11.21 -20.11 15.50
CA ARG A 171 10.59 -19.42 16.62
C ARG A 171 10.24 -17.99 16.19
N VAL A 172 8.95 -17.66 16.11
CA VAL A 172 8.49 -16.32 15.72
C VAL A 172 8.06 -15.55 16.94
N LEU A 173 8.69 -14.38 17.19
CA LEU A 173 8.38 -13.49 18.30
C LEU A 173 7.98 -12.09 17.82
N ASP A 174 7.17 -11.43 18.66
CA ASP A 174 6.74 -10.06 18.42
C ASP A 174 7.92 -9.08 18.50
N ILE A 175 8.03 -8.19 17.51
CA ILE A 175 8.98 -7.09 17.49
C ILE A 175 8.26 -5.75 17.31
N ARG A 176 8.55 -4.79 18.18
CA ARG A 176 7.92 -3.47 18.23
C ARG A 176 8.91 -2.35 17.94
N GLY A 177 8.34 -1.21 17.52
CA GLY A 177 9.06 0.01 17.20
C GLY A 177 9.00 0.38 15.73
N ASN A 178 9.57 1.52 15.38
CA ASN A 178 9.76 1.96 14.00
C ASN A 178 10.80 1.08 13.28
N VAL A 179 10.98 1.29 12.00
CA VAL A 179 11.96 0.53 11.17
C VAL A 179 13.35 0.56 11.81
N ASP A 180 13.84 1.75 12.18
CA ASP A 180 15.18 1.90 12.79
C ASP A 180 15.32 1.14 14.10
N THR A 181 14.30 1.21 14.98
CA THR A 181 14.27 0.48 16.24
C THR A 181 14.34 -1.02 16.02
N ARG A 182 13.61 -1.54 15.02
CA ARG A 182 13.62 -2.98 14.72
C ARG A 182 14.95 -3.43 14.11
N LEU A 183 15.52 -2.63 13.22
CA LEU A 183 16.85 -2.89 12.67
C LEU A 183 17.93 -2.87 13.77
N LYS A 184 17.82 -1.95 14.73
CA LYS A 184 18.72 -1.90 15.88
C LYS A 184 18.60 -3.18 16.72
N LYS A 185 17.38 -3.64 17.06
CA LYS A 185 17.18 -4.89 17.82
C LYS A 185 17.78 -6.10 17.12
N LEU A 186 17.73 -6.16 15.77
CA LEU A 186 18.41 -7.19 14.98
C LEU A 186 19.94 -7.07 15.12
N GLN A 187 20.48 -5.85 14.98
CA GLN A 187 21.92 -5.60 15.13
C GLN A 187 22.44 -5.97 16.52
N ASP A 188 21.64 -5.67 17.57
CA ASP A 188 21.96 -5.97 18.97
C ASP A 188 21.83 -7.48 19.28
N GLY A 189 21.44 -8.33 18.29
CA GLY A 189 21.36 -9.78 18.44
C GLY A 189 20.11 -10.29 19.18
N ALA A 190 19.09 -9.43 19.36
CA ALA A 190 17.81 -9.84 19.96
C ALA A 190 16.99 -10.80 19.09
N TYR A 191 17.31 -10.89 17.80
CA TYR A 191 16.71 -11.76 16.80
C TYR A 191 17.79 -12.23 15.81
N ASP A 192 17.64 -13.44 15.26
CA ASP A 192 18.48 -13.94 14.18
C ASP A 192 18.11 -13.31 12.84
N ALA A 193 16.81 -13.05 12.66
CA ALA A 193 16.26 -12.35 11.50
C ALA A 193 14.99 -11.56 11.88
N ILE A 194 14.62 -10.60 11.02
CA ILE A 194 13.34 -9.88 11.10
C ILE A 194 12.68 -9.81 9.73
N VAL A 195 11.35 -9.65 9.71
CA VAL A 195 10.60 -9.46 8.46
C VAL A 195 9.89 -8.10 8.47
N LEU A 196 10.24 -7.25 7.49
CA LEU A 196 9.66 -5.94 7.27
C LEU A 196 9.06 -5.85 5.85
N ALA A 197 8.44 -4.71 5.49
CA ALA A 197 7.99 -4.48 4.12
C ALA A 197 9.13 -3.86 3.29
N CYS A 198 9.42 -4.36 2.10
CA CYS A 198 10.42 -3.80 1.17
C CYS A 198 10.16 -2.31 0.92
N ALA A 199 8.92 -1.94 0.62
CA ALA A 199 8.53 -0.56 0.36
C ALA A 199 8.93 0.43 1.48
N GLY A 200 8.85 0.00 2.75
CA GLY A 200 9.26 0.85 3.87
C GLY A 200 10.76 1.10 3.90
N LEU A 201 11.55 0.07 3.62
CA LEU A 201 13.01 0.16 3.56
C LEU A 201 13.46 0.98 2.34
N ASN A 202 12.86 0.75 1.18
CA ASN A 202 13.18 1.48 -0.05
C ASN A 202 12.93 2.99 0.11
N ARG A 203 11.77 3.37 0.69
CA ARG A 203 11.42 4.78 0.94
C ARG A 203 12.35 5.48 1.94
N LEU A 204 12.95 4.72 2.84
CA LEU A 204 13.95 5.22 3.79
C LEU A 204 15.38 5.19 3.25
N GLY A 205 15.60 4.72 2.00
CA GLY A 205 16.94 4.54 1.44
C GLY A 205 17.73 3.38 2.07
N LEU A 206 17.02 2.47 2.75
CA LEU A 206 17.61 1.32 3.46
C LEU A 206 17.52 0.01 2.67
N HIS A 207 17.40 0.07 1.34
CA HIS A 207 17.30 -1.10 0.47
C HIS A 207 18.50 -2.06 0.62
N THR A 208 19.71 -1.55 0.93
CA THR A 208 20.92 -2.35 1.16
C THR A 208 20.85 -3.20 2.45
N ARG A 209 19.86 -2.95 3.32
CA ARG A 209 19.62 -3.75 4.53
C ARG A 209 18.77 -4.99 4.25
N ILE A 210 18.17 -5.10 3.08
CA ILE A 210 17.37 -6.26 2.66
C ILE A 210 18.34 -7.38 2.29
N SER A 211 18.33 -8.49 3.06
CA SER A 211 19.09 -9.68 2.71
C SER A 211 18.48 -10.36 1.48
N SER A 212 17.18 -10.56 1.47
CA SER A 212 16.40 -10.98 0.29
C SER A 212 14.94 -10.54 0.39
N PRO A 213 14.29 -10.17 -0.71
CA PRO A 213 12.84 -10.10 -0.78
C PRO A 213 12.25 -11.52 -0.68
N ILE A 214 11.09 -11.64 -0.03
CA ILE A 214 10.35 -12.91 0.04
C ILE A 214 9.34 -12.91 -1.10
N GLU A 215 9.43 -13.87 -2.01
CA GLU A 215 8.58 -13.92 -3.21
C GLU A 215 7.10 -14.16 -2.87
N PHE A 216 6.19 -13.65 -3.71
CA PHE A 216 4.73 -13.78 -3.51
C PHE A 216 4.26 -15.24 -3.46
N ALA A 217 4.97 -16.15 -4.13
CA ALA A 217 4.69 -17.58 -4.04
C ALA A 217 4.87 -18.11 -2.61
N GLN A 218 5.83 -17.55 -1.87
CA GLN A 218 6.16 -17.93 -0.50
C GLN A 218 5.33 -17.14 0.52
N MET A 219 5.20 -15.83 0.35
CA MET A 219 4.52 -14.97 1.31
C MET A 219 3.73 -13.85 0.61
N LEU A 220 2.41 -13.91 0.69
CA LEU A 220 1.55 -12.83 0.21
C LEU A 220 1.57 -11.64 1.18
N PRO A 221 1.58 -10.41 0.66
CA PRO A 221 1.63 -9.19 1.46
C PRO A 221 0.30 -8.87 2.15
N ALA A 222 0.34 -7.84 2.99
CA ALA A 222 -0.89 -7.22 3.48
C ALA A 222 -1.62 -6.49 2.34
N PRO A 223 -2.96 -6.43 2.37
CA PRO A 223 -3.73 -5.62 1.42
C PRO A 223 -3.19 -4.19 1.36
N GLY A 224 -2.90 -3.68 0.17
CA GLY A 224 -2.35 -2.34 -0.05
C GLY A 224 -0.88 -2.15 0.36
N GLN A 225 -0.14 -3.20 0.74
CA GLN A 225 1.28 -3.07 1.06
C GLN A 225 2.05 -2.52 -0.15
N GLY A 226 2.94 -1.54 0.08
CA GLY A 226 3.69 -0.85 -0.96
C GLY A 226 2.98 0.36 -1.57
N ALA A 227 1.66 0.45 -1.51
CA ALA A 227 0.90 1.60 -1.99
C ALA A 227 0.79 2.72 -0.96
N LEU A 228 0.68 3.97 -1.44
CA LEU A 228 0.25 5.12 -0.67
C LEU A 228 -1.23 5.42 -0.95
N ALA A 229 -1.92 5.98 0.03
CA ALA A 229 -3.20 6.63 -0.16
C ALA A 229 -3.02 8.14 0.07
N ILE A 230 -3.47 8.93 -0.90
CA ILE A 230 -3.54 10.39 -0.78
C ILE A 230 -5.01 10.73 -0.53
N GLU A 231 -5.31 11.19 0.67
CA GLU A 231 -6.65 11.45 1.13
C GLU A 231 -6.92 12.96 1.16
N THR A 232 -8.12 13.36 0.75
CA THR A 232 -8.59 14.75 0.74
C THR A 232 -10.04 14.82 1.21
N ARG A 233 -10.52 16.04 1.49
CA ARG A 233 -11.95 16.29 1.62
C ARG A 233 -12.64 16.15 0.25
N VAL A 234 -13.88 15.67 0.25
CA VAL A 234 -14.71 15.52 -0.97
C VAL A 234 -15.00 16.89 -1.61
N ASP A 235 -15.22 17.93 -0.77
CA ASP A 235 -15.57 19.29 -1.18
C ASP A 235 -14.36 20.17 -1.53
N ASP A 236 -13.13 19.69 -1.35
CA ASP A 236 -11.89 20.40 -1.73
C ASP A 236 -11.41 19.99 -3.13
N SER A 237 -12.00 20.64 -4.16
CA SER A 237 -11.59 20.38 -5.55
C SER A 237 -10.12 20.71 -5.80
N ARG A 238 -9.59 21.77 -5.18
CA ARG A 238 -8.20 22.21 -5.30
C ARG A 238 -7.22 21.10 -4.85
N ALA A 239 -7.37 20.62 -3.63
CA ALA A 239 -6.53 19.55 -3.08
C ALA A 239 -6.69 18.26 -3.88
N THR A 240 -7.93 17.93 -4.28
CA THR A 240 -8.24 16.77 -5.11
C THR A 240 -7.57 16.84 -6.48
N ASP A 241 -7.64 17.97 -7.18
CA ASP A 241 -7.02 18.15 -8.50
C ASP A 241 -5.50 18.03 -8.41
N MET A 242 -4.89 18.64 -7.38
CA MET A 242 -3.44 18.56 -7.18
C MET A 242 -2.99 17.17 -6.77
N ALA A 243 -3.78 16.41 -6.02
CA ALA A 243 -3.48 15.02 -5.68
C ALA A 243 -3.68 14.07 -6.87
N SER A 244 -4.72 14.31 -7.69
CA SER A 244 -5.16 13.38 -8.76
C SER A 244 -4.10 13.14 -9.83
N VAL A 245 -3.20 14.12 -10.08
CA VAL A 245 -2.09 13.97 -11.05
C VAL A 245 -1.11 12.86 -10.65
N LEU A 246 -1.11 12.45 -9.38
CA LEU A 246 -0.28 11.37 -8.87
C LEU A 246 -0.97 10.01 -8.97
N ASN A 247 -2.23 9.95 -9.42
CA ASN A 247 -2.96 8.69 -9.45
C ASN A 247 -2.44 7.76 -10.56
N HIS A 248 -2.03 6.56 -10.15
CA HIS A 248 -1.63 5.48 -11.06
C HIS A 248 -2.79 4.50 -11.18
N ALA A 249 -3.55 4.59 -12.25
CA ALA A 249 -4.77 3.81 -12.46
C ALA A 249 -4.59 2.28 -12.29
N PRO A 250 -3.51 1.65 -12.79
CA PRO A 250 -3.26 0.22 -12.56
C PRO A 250 -3.11 -0.12 -11.07
N THR A 251 -2.35 0.67 -10.31
CA THR A 251 -2.20 0.48 -8.86
C THR A 251 -3.53 0.70 -8.13
N ALA A 252 -4.25 1.77 -8.47
CA ALA A 252 -5.54 2.08 -7.85
C ALA A 252 -6.54 0.94 -8.04
N ALA A 253 -6.65 0.38 -9.25
CA ALA A 253 -7.53 -0.75 -9.54
C ALA A 253 -7.14 -2.01 -8.75
N ALA A 254 -5.86 -2.37 -8.73
CA ALA A 254 -5.35 -3.53 -8.00
C ALA A 254 -5.58 -3.39 -6.49
N VAL A 255 -5.22 -2.24 -5.92
CA VAL A 255 -5.36 -1.98 -4.47
C VAL A 255 -6.83 -1.89 -4.05
N SER A 256 -7.71 -1.36 -4.91
CA SER A 256 -9.16 -1.37 -4.64
C SER A 256 -9.70 -2.79 -4.55
N ALA A 257 -9.27 -3.70 -5.42
CA ALA A 257 -9.63 -5.12 -5.35
C ALA A 257 -9.11 -5.79 -4.05
N GLU A 258 -7.86 -5.50 -3.63
CA GLU A 258 -7.32 -6.00 -2.37
C GLU A 258 -8.08 -5.50 -1.14
N ARG A 259 -8.47 -4.22 -1.11
CA ARG A 259 -9.26 -3.63 -0.03
C ARG A 259 -10.66 -4.24 0.03
N LEU A 260 -11.29 -4.45 -1.12
CA LEU A 260 -12.59 -5.12 -1.22
C LEU A 260 -12.50 -6.57 -0.69
N PHE A 261 -11.45 -7.31 -1.04
CA PHE A 261 -11.21 -8.64 -0.49
C PHE A 261 -11.10 -8.62 1.05
N LEU A 262 -10.28 -7.68 1.60
CA LEU A 262 -10.16 -7.52 3.05
C LEU A 262 -11.52 -7.22 3.71
N GLN A 263 -12.36 -6.44 3.07
CA GLN A 263 -13.71 -6.13 3.55
C GLN A 263 -14.58 -7.39 3.64
N PHE A 264 -14.58 -8.25 2.62
CA PHE A 264 -15.28 -9.54 2.64
C PHE A 264 -14.73 -10.52 3.68
N MET A 265 -13.44 -10.40 4.03
CA MET A 265 -12.81 -11.20 5.10
C MET A 265 -13.15 -10.71 6.53
N GLY A 266 -14.01 -9.71 6.67
CA GLY A 266 -14.41 -9.13 7.96
C GLY A 266 -13.61 -7.90 8.37
N GLY A 267 -12.69 -7.44 7.51
CA GLY A 267 -11.90 -6.23 7.74
C GLY A 267 -10.96 -6.33 8.95
N GLY A 268 -9.93 -5.51 8.95
CA GLY A 268 -9.05 -5.34 10.10
C GLY A 268 -7.59 -5.73 9.85
N CYS A 269 -6.68 -4.98 10.52
CA CYS A 269 -5.23 -5.19 10.36
C CYS A 269 -4.69 -6.37 11.18
N ASN A 270 -5.51 -6.94 12.07
CA ASN A 270 -5.11 -7.98 13.04
C ASN A 270 -5.55 -9.39 12.67
N VAL A 271 -5.97 -9.59 11.43
CA VAL A 271 -6.34 -10.92 10.92
C VAL A 271 -5.22 -11.49 10.05
N PRO A 272 -5.00 -12.80 10.06
CA PRO A 272 -4.00 -13.47 9.23
C PRO A 272 -4.48 -13.62 7.79
N VAL A 273 -4.88 -12.51 7.20
CA VAL A 273 -5.33 -12.37 5.82
C VAL A 273 -4.22 -11.74 4.99
N ALA A 274 -3.94 -12.30 3.83
CA ALA A 274 -3.00 -11.77 2.87
C ALA A 274 -3.62 -11.73 1.48
N VAL A 275 -3.24 -10.75 0.69
CA VAL A 275 -3.71 -10.63 -0.69
C VAL A 275 -2.74 -9.79 -1.50
N TYR A 276 -2.59 -10.16 -2.75
CA TYR A 276 -1.86 -9.37 -3.73
C TYR A 276 -2.62 -9.37 -5.05
N ALA A 277 -2.84 -8.19 -5.60
CA ALA A 277 -3.41 -8.01 -6.92
C ALA A 277 -2.48 -7.18 -7.80
N GLN A 278 -2.48 -7.46 -9.10
CA GLN A 278 -1.81 -6.67 -10.12
C GLN A 278 -2.64 -6.59 -11.38
N LEU A 279 -2.60 -5.46 -12.06
CA LEU A 279 -3.15 -5.32 -13.39
C LEU A 279 -2.07 -5.73 -14.40
N ASN A 280 -2.27 -6.87 -15.04
CA ASN A 280 -1.39 -7.40 -16.07
C ASN A 280 -2.11 -7.34 -17.43
N ARG A 281 -1.66 -6.45 -18.31
CA ARG A 281 -2.38 -6.10 -19.56
C ARG A 281 -3.81 -5.62 -19.23
N ASP A 282 -4.83 -6.42 -19.61
CA ASP A 282 -6.24 -6.09 -19.44
C ASP A 282 -6.92 -6.86 -18.30
N LEU A 283 -6.17 -7.63 -17.51
CA LEU A 283 -6.70 -8.49 -16.45
C LEU A 283 -6.08 -8.13 -15.11
N ILE A 284 -6.90 -8.06 -14.09
CA ILE A 284 -6.45 -8.09 -12.70
C ILE A 284 -6.26 -9.55 -12.32
N GLU A 285 -5.03 -9.89 -11.96
CA GLU A 285 -4.65 -11.16 -11.37
C GLU A 285 -4.55 -10.97 -9.87
N MET A 286 -5.20 -11.82 -9.09
CA MET A 286 -5.28 -11.66 -7.64
C MET A 286 -5.15 -13.00 -6.94
N ASP A 287 -4.24 -13.06 -5.98
CA ASP A 287 -4.05 -14.16 -5.03
C ASP A 287 -4.50 -13.72 -3.64
N GLY A 288 -5.32 -14.52 -2.97
CA GLY A 288 -5.75 -14.26 -1.61
C GLY A 288 -5.54 -15.49 -0.71
N LEU A 289 -5.29 -15.27 0.58
CA LEU A 289 -5.22 -16.34 1.56
C LEU A 289 -5.72 -15.91 2.94
N VAL A 290 -6.14 -16.94 3.71
CA VAL A 290 -6.32 -16.89 5.15
C VAL A 290 -5.49 -18.02 5.77
N ALA A 291 -4.80 -17.75 6.88
CA ALA A 291 -3.97 -18.74 7.56
C ALA A 291 -4.26 -18.78 9.06
N SER A 292 -4.11 -19.96 9.71
CA SER A 292 -4.12 -20.03 11.17
C SER A 292 -2.84 -19.41 11.76
N PRO A 293 -2.90 -18.81 12.98
CA PRO A 293 -1.74 -18.15 13.59
C PRO A 293 -0.49 -19.03 13.73
N ASP A 294 -0.70 -20.34 13.85
CA ASP A 294 0.36 -21.36 13.96
C ASP A 294 0.87 -21.86 12.60
N GLY A 295 0.31 -21.35 11.49
CA GLY A 295 0.68 -21.71 10.13
C GLY A 295 0.26 -23.11 9.66
N ARG A 296 -0.44 -23.90 10.51
CA ARG A 296 -0.81 -25.28 10.17
C ARG A 296 -1.93 -25.37 9.13
N ARG A 297 -2.75 -24.36 9.04
CA ARG A 297 -3.87 -24.30 8.09
C ARG A 297 -3.72 -23.04 7.24
N ILE A 298 -3.60 -23.22 5.94
CA ILE A 298 -3.62 -22.14 4.94
C ILE A 298 -4.67 -22.47 3.89
N ILE A 299 -5.58 -21.53 3.67
CA ILE A 299 -6.54 -21.57 2.58
C ILE A 299 -6.16 -20.46 1.61
N ARG A 300 -5.65 -20.83 0.43
CA ARG A 300 -5.22 -19.92 -0.63
C ARG A 300 -5.99 -20.22 -1.90
N ASP A 301 -6.42 -19.18 -2.60
CA ASP A 301 -7.08 -19.29 -3.90
C ASP A 301 -6.80 -18.03 -4.72
N SER A 302 -7.08 -18.07 -6.01
CA SER A 302 -6.79 -16.97 -6.93
C SER A 302 -7.93 -16.71 -7.89
N VAL A 303 -7.92 -15.52 -8.49
CA VAL A 303 -8.84 -15.12 -9.55
C VAL A 303 -8.13 -14.24 -10.56
N ARG A 304 -8.60 -14.34 -11.82
CA ARG A 304 -8.17 -13.48 -12.92
C ARG A 304 -9.41 -12.95 -13.61
N GLN A 305 -9.56 -11.63 -13.69
CA GLN A 305 -10.74 -11.00 -14.26
C GLN A 305 -10.43 -9.60 -14.82
N LYS A 306 -11.26 -9.15 -15.78
CA LYS A 306 -11.22 -7.77 -16.27
C LYS A 306 -11.60 -6.79 -15.17
N PRO A 307 -11.05 -5.54 -15.18
CA PRO A 307 -11.33 -4.54 -14.15
C PRO A 307 -12.81 -4.21 -13.94
N ASP A 308 -13.62 -4.20 -15.02
CA ASP A 308 -15.06 -3.92 -14.98
C ASP A 308 -15.90 -5.00 -14.25
N ARG A 309 -15.35 -6.22 -14.13
CA ARG A 309 -16.01 -7.35 -13.45
C ARG A 309 -15.25 -7.83 -12.22
N ILE A 310 -14.26 -7.07 -11.75
CA ILE A 310 -13.36 -7.52 -10.67
C ILE A 310 -14.11 -7.67 -9.34
N ASN A 311 -15.09 -6.82 -9.05
CA ASN A 311 -15.81 -6.86 -7.78
C ASN A 311 -16.54 -8.20 -7.57
N GLU A 312 -17.22 -8.72 -8.58
CA GLU A 312 -17.89 -10.02 -8.54
C GLU A 312 -16.88 -11.17 -8.35
N ALA A 313 -15.73 -11.04 -9.01
CA ALA A 313 -14.67 -12.05 -8.91
C ALA A 313 -14.01 -12.04 -7.54
N VAL A 314 -13.79 -10.87 -6.94
CA VAL A 314 -13.26 -10.71 -5.57
C VAL A 314 -14.23 -11.30 -4.54
N GLU A 315 -15.52 -11.01 -4.66
CA GLU A 315 -16.56 -11.60 -3.79
C GLU A 315 -16.55 -13.12 -3.89
N SER A 316 -16.51 -13.65 -5.13
CA SER A 316 -16.45 -15.10 -5.36
C SER A 316 -15.19 -15.73 -4.76
N LEU A 317 -14.01 -15.08 -4.94
CA LEU A 317 -12.75 -15.52 -4.33
C LEU A 317 -12.84 -15.57 -2.82
N ALA A 318 -13.33 -14.50 -2.20
CA ALA A 318 -13.50 -14.39 -0.76
C ALA A 318 -14.42 -15.49 -0.22
N ARG A 319 -15.57 -15.70 -0.87
CA ARG A 319 -16.52 -16.74 -0.51
C ARG A 319 -15.90 -18.13 -0.57
N ARG A 320 -15.21 -18.49 -1.66
CA ARG A 320 -14.53 -19.79 -1.79
C ARG A 320 -13.51 -20.02 -0.67
N ILE A 321 -12.69 -18.99 -0.36
CA ILE A 321 -11.70 -19.10 0.74
C ILE A 321 -12.42 -19.32 2.09
N LEU A 322 -13.51 -18.57 2.35
CA LEU A 322 -14.25 -18.72 3.61
C LEU A 322 -14.93 -20.08 3.73
N GLU A 323 -15.56 -20.58 2.67
CA GLU A 323 -16.25 -21.88 2.62
C GLU A 323 -15.28 -23.06 2.74
N ASN A 324 -14.07 -22.95 2.17
CA ASN A 324 -13.03 -23.96 2.24
C ASN A 324 -12.31 -24.03 3.59
N GLY A 325 -12.83 -23.35 4.61
CA GLY A 325 -12.32 -23.41 5.99
C GLY A 325 -11.72 -22.11 6.50
N GLY A 326 -11.66 -21.06 5.67
CA GLY A 326 -11.19 -19.73 6.10
C GLY A 326 -12.05 -19.14 7.19
N ARG A 327 -13.39 -19.32 7.15
CA ARG A 327 -14.32 -18.88 8.20
C ARG A 327 -13.92 -19.46 9.56
N ALA A 328 -13.71 -20.76 9.64
CA ALA A 328 -13.34 -21.44 10.89
C ALA A 328 -11.98 -20.99 11.44
N ILE A 329 -11.07 -20.51 10.59
CA ILE A 329 -9.80 -19.91 11.03
C ILE A 329 -10.04 -18.53 11.63
N LEU A 330 -10.86 -17.71 10.98
CA LEU A 330 -11.15 -16.33 11.45
C LEU A 330 -11.97 -16.32 12.73
N ASP A 331 -12.96 -17.22 12.88
CA ASP A 331 -13.81 -17.33 14.06
C ASP A 331 -13.06 -17.86 15.29
N ALA A 332 -11.87 -18.46 15.11
CA ALA A 332 -11.01 -18.99 16.18
C ALA A 332 -9.97 -17.99 16.68
N LEU A 333 -9.95 -16.74 16.17
CA LEU A 333 -9.00 -15.69 16.59
C LEU A 333 -9.51 -14.94 17.81
#